data_ceab32ed6c21971b49ada06732d3428f
#
_entry.id   ceab32ed6c21971b49ada06732d3428f
#
_cell.length_a   1.000
_cell.length_b   1.000
_cell.length_c   1.000
_cell.angle_alpha   90.00
_cell.angle_beta   90.00
_cell.angle_gamma   90.00
#
_symmetry.space_group_name_H-M   'P 1'
#
loop_
_entity.id
_entity.type
_entity.pdbx_description
1 polymer ?
#
loop_
_entity_poly.entity_id
_entity_poly.type
_entity_poly.pdbx_seq_one_letter_code
_entity_poly.pdbx_strand_id
1 'polypeptide(L)'
;MVKYGQYFQGRKPNLMDASYYDLIFKRKSFHRYGEPDGKKITPEELDEIRDMWYKFTPLFEGITTKIKIVPGEQTSCNRGEEYCILIYSEKKPGYLQNIGYIGEQLDLYLTGKGIGPLWFGVGRTKERKYEGLEYVIMMAIRKIDDDSKFRTPGDLSTFIRVPVEEFWEGPVMEGITENVRLTPTACNIQPWKVINKEDGRTRI
;
A
#
# COMPACT_ATOMS: atom_id res chain seq x y z
N MET A 1 26.62 -0.71 2.54
CA MET A 1 25.91 -1.77 1.79
C MET A 1 25.24 -2.65 2.83
N VAL A 2 23.94 -2.47 3.09
CA VAL A 2 23.22 -3.22 4.11
C VAL A 2 22.93 -4.60 3.54
N LYS A 3 23.36 -5.67 4.24
CA LYS A 3 23.07 -7.07 3.83
C LYS A 3 21.60 -7.39 4.13
N TYR A 4 20.72 -7.18 3.17
CA TYR A 4 19.29 -7.48 3.29
C TYR A 4 18.93 -8.99 3.44
N GLY A 5 19.87 -9.88 3.15
CA GLY A 5 19.65 -11.33 3.16
C GLY A 5 19.44 -12.01 4.51
N GLN A 6 19.66 -11.33 5.64
CA GLN A 6 19.55 -11.93 6.98
C GLN A 6 18.18 -11.73 7.67
N TYR A 7 17.30 -10.89 7.10
CA TYR A 7 16.06 -10.49 7.78
C TYR A 7 14.88 -11.44 7.59
N PHE A 8 14.97 -12.39 6.67
CA PHE A 8 13.86 -13.30 6.36
C PHE A 8 13.99 -14.71 6.92
N GLN A 9 15.10 -15.06 7.61
CA GLN A 9 15.22 -16.37 8.25
C GLN A 9 14.47 -16.39 9.59
N GLY A 10 13.39 -17.17 9.66
CA GLY A 10 12.70 -17.49 10.91
C GLY A 10 11.39 -16.75 11.20
N ARG A 11 10.90 -15.86 10.35
CA ARG A 11 9.55 -15.33 10.49
C ARG A 11 8.54 -16.39 10.04
N LYS A 12 7.60 -16.76 10.94
CA LYS A 12 6.35 -17.40 10.49
C LYS A 12 5.76 -16.46 9.45
N PRO A 13 5.38 -16.94 8.25
CA PRO A 13 4.65 -16.10 7.30
C PRO A 13 3.47 -15.54 8.07
N ASN A 14 3.37 -14.22 8.15
CA ASN A 14 2.16 -13.61 8.61
C ASN A 14 1.13 -13.98 7.56
N LEU A 15 0.25 -14.90 7.90
CA LEU A 15 -0.90 -15.25 7.11
C LEU A 15 -1.75 -13.97 7.00
N MET A 16 -1.40 -13.09 6.07
CA MET A 16 -2.43 -12.31 5.43
C MET A 16 -3.45 -13.36 4.98
N ASP A 17 -4.62 -13.31 5.55
CA ASP A 17 -5.73 -14.18 5.19
C ASP A 17 -5.75 -14.34 3.66
N ALA A 18 -5.97 -15.55 3.16
CA ALA A 18 -6.02 -15.82 1.72
C ALA A 18 -6.93 -14.83 0.97
N SER A 19 -7.91 -14.23 1.67
CA SER A 19 -8.76 -13.15 1.16
C SER A 19 -7.98 -11.92 0.66
N TYR A 20 -6.82 -11.60 1.20
CA TYR A 20 -6.01 -10.46 0.75
C TYR A 20 -5.32 -10.72 -0.60
N TYR A 21 -5.08 -11.97 -0.96
CA TYR A 21 -4.48 -12.31 -2.24
C TYR A 21 -5.35 -11.84 -3.41
N ASP A 22 -6.64 -12.10 -3.35
CA ASP A 22 -7.59 -11.69 -4.40
C ASP A 22 -7.70 -10.16 -4.50
N LEU A 23 -7.48 -9.45 -3.39
CA LEU A 23 -7.51 -7.99 -3.36
C LEU A 23 -6.37 -7.35 -4.15
N ILE A 24 -5.24 -8.05 -4.36
CA ILE A 24 -4.15 -7.59 -5.23
C ILE A 24 -4.69 -7.32 -6.64
N PHE A 25 -5.57 -8.18 -7.13
CA PHE A 25 -6.15 -8.08 -8.48
C PHE A 25 -7.33 -7.09 -8.54
N LYS A 26 -7.97 -6.81 -7.40
CA LYS A 26 -9.09 -5.87 -7.31
C LYS A 26 -8.62 -4.43 -7.09
N ARG A 27 -7.52 -4.23 -6.37
CA ARG A 27 -7.06 -2.91 -5.96
C ARG A 27 -6.79 -1.98 -7.15
N LYS A 28 -7.09 -0.70 -6.95
CA LYS A 28 -6.87 0.36 -7.92
C LYS A 28 -6.50 1.66 -7.21
N SER A 29 -5.58 2.43 -7.78
CA SER A 29 -5.32 3.81 -7.33
C SER A 29 -6.38 4.75 -7.88
N PHE A 30 -7.13 5.41 -7.01
CA PHE A 30 -8.20 6.34 -7.39
C PHE A 30 -7.64 7.75 -7.55
N HIS A 31 -7.06 8.05 -8.71
CA HIS A 31 -6.47 9.37 -8.99
C HIS A 31 -7.48 10.50 -9.03
N ARG A 32 -8.75 10.19 -9.25
CA ARG A 32 -9.91 11.08 -9.12
C ARG A 32 -11.10 10.24 -8.68
N TYR A 33 -11.83 10.71 -7.68
CA TYR A 33 -12.97 9.97 -7.16
C TYR A 33 -14.28 10.31 -7.89
N GLY A 34 -14.31 11.38 -8.69
CA GLY A 34 -15.55 11.84 -9.34
C GLY A 34 -16.50 12.55 -8.38
N GLU A 35 -17.72 12.76 -8.83
CA GLU A 35 -18.77 13.32 -7.99
C GLU A 35 -19.14 12.38 -6.84
N PRO A 36 -19.58 12.93 -5.68
CA PRO A 36 -20.08 12.12 -4.57
C PRO A 36 -21.30 11.30 -5.00
N ASP A 37 -21.24 10.01 -4.83
CA ASP A 37 -22.26 9.05 -5.25
C ASP A 37 -23.12 8.51 -4.09
N GLY A 38 -23.07 9.15 -2.92
CA GLY A 38 -24.04 8.95 -1.83
C GLY A 38 -23.48 8.34 -0.56
N LYS A 39 -22.79 7.22 -0.60
CA LYS A 39 -22.20 6.61 0.60
C LYS A 39 -20.97 7.35 1.05
N LYS A 40 -20.78 7.38 2.36
CA LYS A 40 -19.61 7.98 3.03
C LYS A 40 -18.98 6.96 3.95
N ILE A 41 -17.70 7.17 4.21
CA ILE A 41 -16.99 6.42 5.26
C ILE A 41 -17.60 6.80 6.60
N THR A 42 -18.07 5.81 7.36
CA THR A 42 -18.68 6.04 8.66
C THR A 42 -17.65 6.26 9.77
N PRO A 43 -18.02 6.87 10.90
CA PRO A 43 -17.13 7.00 12.05
C PRO A 43 -16.59 5.64 12.53
N GLU A 44 -17.42 4.60 12.52
CA GLU A 44 -17.04 3.25 12.92
C GLU A 44 -15.99 2.65 11.96
N GLU A 45 -16.13 2.88 10.65
CA GLU A 45 -15.14 2.48 9.66
C GLU A 45 -13.81 3.22 9.86
N LEU A 46 -13.84 4.50 10.24
CA LEU A 46 -12.62 5.25 10.55
C LEU A 46 -11.90 4.68 11.78
N ASP A 47 -12.65 4.28 12.80
CA ASP A 47 -12.09 3.65 13.99
C ASP A 47 -11.52 2.26 13.67
N GLU A 48 -12.22 1.45 12.86
CA GLU A 48 -11.69 0.18 12.37
C GLU A 48 -10.36 0.35 11.60
N ILE A 49 -10.25 1.37 10.74
CA ILE A 49 -9.01 1.67 9.99
C ILE A 49 -7.87 1.99 10.96
N ARG A 50 -8.12 2.79 12.01
CA ARG A 50 -7.12 3.10 13.04
C ARG A 50 -6.64 1.84 13.76
N ASP A 51 -7.58 0.98 14.15
CA ASP A 51 -7.29 -0.26 14.86
C ASP A 51 -6.52 -1.25 13.99
N MET A 52 -6.88 -1.35 12.70
CA MET A 52 -6.21 -2.25 11.76
C MET A 52 -4.76 -1.87 11.52
N TRP A 53 -4.41 -0.58 11.53
CA TRP A 53 -3.01 -0.16 11.38
C TRP A 53 -2.08 -0.84 12.39
N TYR A 54 -2.52 -0.99 13.64
CA TYR A 54 -1.73 -1.61 14.70
C TYR A 54 -1.74 -3.15 14.67
N LYS A 55 -2.60 -3.75 13.87
CA LYS A 55 -2.65 -5.21 13.68
C LYS A 55 -1.78 -5.69 12.51
N PHE A 56 -1.43 -4.78 11.59
CA PHE A 56 -0.56 -5.13 10.47
C PHE A 56 0.85 -5.46 10.94
N THR A 57 1.47 -6.43 10.26
CA THR A 57 2.84 -6.82 10.56
C THR A 57 3.83 -5.85 9.93
N PRO A 58 4.76 -5.28 10.70
CA PRO A 58 5.81 -4.45 10.12
C PRO A 58 6.85 -5.29 9.37
N LEU A 59 7.49 -4.69 8.37
CA LEU A 59 8.65 -5.29 7.69
C LEU A 59 9.87 -5.33 8.63
N PHE A 60 10.05 -4.26 9.42
CA PHE A 60 11.11 -4.13 10.42
C PHE A 60 10.51 -3.86 11.79
N GLU A 61 10.82 -4.73 12.74
CA GLU A 61 10.47 -4.51 14.14
C GLU A 61 11.25 -3.34 14.75
N GLY A 62 10.69 -2.71 15.79
CA GLY A 62 11.36 -1.63 16.51
C GLY A 62 11.37 -0.28 15.78
N ILE A 63 10.60 -0.11 14.71
CA ILE A 63 10.29 1.18 14.08
C ILE A 63 8.86 1.55 14.43
N THR A 64 8.69 2.57 15.27
CA THR A 64 7.36 3.06 15.66
C THR A 64 6.70 3.78 14.49
N THR A 65 5.45 3.42 14.21
CA THR A 65 4.62 4.07 13.20
C THR A 65 3.25 4.41 13.76
N LYS A 66 2.65 5.50 13.27
CA LYS A 66 1.29 5.91 13.63
C LYS A 66 0.57 6.47 12.42
N ILE A 67 -0.75 6.48 12.49
CA ILE A 67 -1.59 7.18 11.53
C ILE A 67 -2.46 8.21 12.21
N LYS A 68 -2.82 9.26 11.46
CA LYS A 68 -3.86 10.21 11.81
C LYS A 68 -4.78 10.38 10.61
N ILE A 69 -6.08 10.20 10.81
CA ILE A 69 -7.08 10.38 9.76
C ILE A 69 -7.67 11.78 9.93
N VAL A 70 -7.62 12.56 8.86
CA VAL A 70 -8.13 13.95 8.83
C VAL A 70 -9.06 14.13 7.62
N PRO A 71 -10.03 15.04 7.67
CA PRO A 71 -10.79 15.44 6.48
C PRO A 71 -9.89 15.86 5.33
N GLY A 72 -10.27 15.54 4.09
CA GLY A 72 -9.45 15.82 2.89
C GLY A 72 -9.07 17.29 2.77
N GLU A 73 -9.99 18.21 3.07
CA GLU A 73 -9.79 19.67 3.02
C GLU A 73 -8.71 20.20 3.98
N GLN A 74 -8.28 19.41 4.96
CA GLN A 74 -7.17 19.75 5.86
C GLN A 74 -5.79 19.45 5.28
N THR A 75 -5.74 18.95 4.05
CA THR A 75 -4.49 18.59 3.36
C THR A 75 -4.38 19.31 2.03
N SER A 76 -3.30 19.07 1.30
CA SER A 76 -3.15 19.56 -0.08
C SER A 76 -3.72 18.60 -1.13
N CYS A 77 -4.35 17.50 -0.73
CA CYS A 77 -5.03 16.61 -1.65
C CYS A 77 -6.27 17.31 -2.22
N ASN A 78 -6.59 17.06 -3.47
CA ASN A 78 -7.73 17.68 -4.17
C ASN A 78 -8.26 16.70 -5.24
N ARG A 79 -8.41 15.45 -4.89
CA ARG A 79 -8.84 14.37 -5.78
C ARG A 79 -10.31 14.00 -5.61
N GLY A 80 -11.02 14.69 -4.69
CA GLY A 80 -12.41 14.40 -4.31
C GLY A 80 -12.50 13.34 -3.20
N GLU A 81 -11.43 13.18 -2.41
CA GLU A 81 -11.36 12.33 -1.23
C GLU A 81 -12.28 12.81 -0.11
N GLU A 82 -12.72 11.89 0.76
CA GLU A 82 -13.40 12.24 2.01
C GLU A 82 -12.38 12.53 3.12
N TYR A 83 -11.37 11.67 3.21
CA TYR A 83 -10.34 11.74 4.24
C TYR A 83 -8.96 11.50 3.66
N CYS A 84 -7.95 11.96 4.39
CA CYS A 84 -6.56 11.59 4.19
C CYS A 84 -6.02 10.87 5.44
N ILE A 85 -5.41 9.72 5.24
CA ILE A 85 -4.65 9.00 6.27
C ILE A 85 -3.23 9.53 6.21
N LEU A 86 -2.83 10.31 7.21
CA LEU A 86 -1.46 10.81 7.37
C LEU A 86 -0.64 9.73 8.07
N ILE A 87 0.47 9.33 7.48
CA ILE A 87 1.32 8.26 8.00
C ILE A 87 2.61 8.85 8.55
N TYR A 88 2.94 8.47 9.79
CA TYR A 88 4.08 8.96 10.56
C TYR A 88 4.99 7.81 10.96
N SER A 89 6.29 8.08 11.06
CA SER A 89 7.28 7.10 11.47
C SER A 89 8.46 7.71 12.21
N GLU A 90 9.10 6.92 13.05
CA GLU A 90 10.48 7.18 13.45
C GLU A 90 11.36 7.09 12.21
N LYS A 91 12.36 7.99 12.10
CA LYS A 91 13.36 7.97 11.03
C LYS A 91 14.54 7.06 11.40
N LYS A 92 14.31 5.75 11.38
CA LYS A 92 15.33 4.72 11.52
C LYS A 92 15.70 4.11 10.15
N PRO A 93 16.85 3.45 9.99
CA PRO A 93 17.15 2.72 8.75
C PRO A 93 16.02 1.77 8.36
N GLY A 94 15.56 1.82 7.11
CA GLY A 94 14.47 0.99 6.60
C GLY A 94 13.05 1.52 6.86
N TYR A 95 12.88 2.72 7.45
CA TYR A 95 11.55 3.23 7.79
C TYR A 95 10.64 3.43 6.56
N LEU A 96 11.18 3.82 5.40
CA LEU A 96 10.40 3.99 4.18
C LEU A 96 9.86 2.65 3.66
N GLN A 97 10.72 1.62 3.64
CA GLN A 97 10.31 0.26 3.26
C GLN A 97 9.27 -0.30 4.24
N ASN A 98 9.45 -0.02 5.54
CA ASN A 98 8.49 -0.41 6.58
C ASN A 98 7.11 0.25 6.36
N ILE A 99 7.08 1.55 6.07
CA ILE A 99 5.85 2.29 5.76
C ILE A 99 5.20 1.76 4.47
N GLY A 100 5.98 1.49 3.44
CA GLY A 100 5.46 0.89 2.20
C GLY A 100 4.81 -0.47 2.45
N TYR A 101 5.45 -1.31 3.26
CA TYR A 101 4.96 -2.65 3.58
C TYR A 101 3.66 -2.65 4.42
N ILE A 102 3.61 -1.84 5.48
CA ILE A 102 2.40 -1.71 6.31
C ILE A 102 1.29 -1.01 5.53
N GLY A 103 1.65 0.04 4.79
CA GLY A 103 0.68 0.82 4.04
C GLY A 103 0.06 0.06 2.87
N GLU A 104 0.76 -0.88 2.24
CA GLU A 104 0.15 -1.74 1.21
C GLU A 104 -0.83 -2.74 1.83
N GLN A 105 -0.57 -3.26 3.04
CA GLN A 105 -1.57 -4.06 3.78
C GLN A 105 -2.83 -3.23 4.05
N LEU A 106 -2.67 -1.94 4.39
CA LEU A 106 -3.79 -1.02 4.56
C LEU A 106 -4.53 -0.77 3.23
N ASP A 107 -3.82 -0.56 2.12
CA ASP A 107 -4.40 -0.36 0.78
C ASP A 107 -5.31 -1.55 0.40
N LEU A 108 -4.83 -2.77 0.60
CA LEU A 108 -5.61 -3.99 0.35
C LEU A 108 -6.82 -4.10 1.30
N TYR A 109 -6.64 -3.83 2.59
CA TYR A 109 -7.75 -3.81 3.56
C TYR A 109 -8.86 -2.84 3.15
N LEU A 110 -8.50 -1.60 2.80
CA LEU A 110 -9.43 -0.58 2.34
C LEU A 110 -10.18 -1.03 1.08
N THR A 111 -9.46 -1.61 0.12
CA THR A 111 -10.04 -2.18 -1.10
C THR A 111 -11.09 -3.24 -0.76
N GLY A 112 -10.82 -4.12 0.20
CA GLY A 112 -11.77 -5.15 0.67
C GLY A 112 -13.02 -4.57 1.33
N LYS A 113 -12.91 -3.39 1.96
CA LYS A 113 -14.02 -2.64 2.58
C LYS A 113 -14.80 -1.76 1.58
N GLY A 114 -14.47 -1.80 0.29
CA GLY A 114 -15.07 -0.92 -0.71
C GLY A 114 -14.68 0.56 -0.52
N ILE A 115 -13.51 0.81 0.05
CA ILE A 115 -12.91 2.13 0.19
C ILE A 115 -11.79 2.24 -0.82
N GLY A 116 -11.87 3.22 -1.73
CA GLY A 116 -10.87 3.46 -2.76
C GLY A 116 -9.66 4.21 -2.18
N PRO A 117 -8.45 3.63 -2.21
CA PRO A 117 -7.25 4.30 -1.74
C PRO A 117 -6.49 4.98 -2.88
N LEU A 118 -5.74 6.02 -2.53
CA LEU A 118 -4.75 6.67 -3.39
C LEU A 118 -3.51 7.03 -2.57
N TRP A 119 -2.39 6.42 -2.86
CA TRP A 119 -1.08 6.89 -2.38
C TRP A 119 -0.79 8.28 -2.94
N PHE A 120 -0.73 9.30 -2.08
CA PHE A 120 -0.53 10.69 -2.50
C PHE A 120 0.82 11.21 -2.03
N GLY A 121 1.89 10.81 -2.74
CA GLY A 121 3.29 11.05 -2.37
C GLY A 121 3.71 12.52 -2.35
N VAL A 122 3.05 13.38 -3.15
CA VAL A 122 3.29 14.83 -3.18
C VAL A 122 2.46 15.59 -2.15
N GLY A 123 1.71 14.87 -1.31
CA GLY A 123 0.80 15.45 -0.33
C GLY A 123 1.50 16.24 0.75
N ARG A 124 0.89 17.38 1.10
CA ARG A 124 1.36 18.27 2.16
C ARG A 124 0.31 18.40 3.24
N THR A 125 0.76 18.45 4.49
CA THR A 125 -0.04 18.72 5.67
C THR A 125 0.64 19.76 6.55
N LYS A 126 -0.13 20.51 7.32
CA LYS A 126 0.40 21.40 8.35
C LYS A 126 0.97 20.59 9.53
N GLU A 127 0.48 19.39 9.73
CA GLU A 127 0.91 18.47 10.81
C GLU A 127 2.13 17.67 10.40
N ARG A 128 3.31 18.30 10.44
CA ARG A 128 4.58 17.65 10.07
C ARG A 128 5.09 16.66 11.11
N LYS A 129 4.54 16.71 12.33
CA LYS A 129 4.86 15.79 13.44
C LYS A 129 3.57 15.39 14.16
N TYR A 130 3.53 14.16 14.62
CA TYR A 130 2.45 13.61 15.42
C TYR A 130 3.02 12.69 16.49
N GLU A 131 2.79 12.99 17.76
CA GLU A 131 3.29 12.23 18.91
C GLU A 131 4.79 11.88 18.82
N GLY A 132 5.61 12.85 18.43
CA GLY A 132 7.06 12.71 18.29
C GLY A 132 7.55 12.05 16.99
N LEU A 133 6.64 11.57 16.15
CA LEU A 133 6.98 10.96 14.86
C LEU A 133 6.93 11.97 13.71
N GLU A 134 7.73 11.74 12.68
CA GLU A 134 7.79 12.58 11.48
C GLU A 134 6.76 12.12 10.43
N TYR A 135 6.10 13.10 9.79
CA TYR A 135 5.25 12.81 8.64
C TYR A 135 6.07 12.20 7.49
N VAL A 136 5.53 11.12 6.89
CA VAL A 136 6.16 10.42 5.77
C VAL A 136 5.38 10.62 4.49
N ILE A 137 4.11 10.20 4.47
CA ILE A 137 3.26 10.18 3.28
C ILE A 137 1.79 10.21 3.71
N MET A 138 0.89 10.50 2.77
CA MET A 138 -0.54 10.33 3.00
C MET A 138 -1.17 9.38 1.97
N MET A 139 -2.27 8.79 2.39
CA MET A 139 -3.17 8.02 1.54
C MET A 139 -4.54 8.72 1.56
N ALA A 140 -4.99 9.20 0.41
CA ALA A 140 -6.34 9.73 0.26
C ALA A 140 -7.34 8.55 0.15
N ILE A 141 -8.50 8.69 0.77
CA ILE A 141 -9.51 7.64 0.80
C ILE A 141 -10.92 8.19 0.60
N ARG A 142 -11.77 7.37 -0.02
CA ARG A 142 -13.20 7.63 -0.18
C ARG A 142 -13.97 6.32 -0.30
N LYS A 143 -15.22 6.32 0.21
CA LYS A 143 -16.16 5.21 -0.01
C LYS A 143 -16.51 5.11 -1.48
N ILE A 144 -16.50 3.89 -2.01
CA ILE A 144 -16.82 3.58 -3.40
C ILE A 144 -18.11 2.75 -3.40
N ASP A 145 -19.19 3.32 -3.91
CA ASP A 145 -20.52 2.68 -3.88
C ASP A 145 -20.68 1.62 -4.95
N ASP A 146 -19.98 1.79 -6.07
CA ASP A 146 -20.05 0.92 -7.22
C ASP A 146 -18.77 0.08 -7.32
N ASP A 147 -18.89 -1.21 -7.01
CA ASP A 147 -17.77 -2.16 -7.03
C ASP A 147 -17.12 -2.28 -8.42
N SER A 148 -17.87 -1.98 -9.49
CA SER A 148 -17.34 -1.97 -10.86
C SER A 148 -16.27 -0.90 -11.10
N LYS A 149 -16.15 0.09 -10.21
CA LYS A 149 -15.09 1.10 -10.26
C LYS A 149 -13.72 0.55 -9.85
N PHE A 150 -13.68 -0.56 -9.11
CA PHE A 150 -12.44 -1.32 -8.87
C PHE A 150 -12.04 -2.12 -10.11
N ARG A 151 -10.90 -2.79 -10.07
CA ARG A 151 -10.53 -3.74 -11.12
C ARG A 151 -11.31 -5.04 -10.97
N THR A 152 -11.61 -5.67 -12.09
CA THR A 152 -12.18 -7.01 -12.12
C THR A 152 -11.05 -8.02 -11.89
N PRO A 153 -11.10 -8.86 -10.84
CA PRO A 153 -10.15 -9.94 -10.66
C PRO A 153 -10.08 -10.82 -11.92
N GLY A 154 -8.86 -11.16 -12.35
CA GLY A 154 -8.63 -11.93 -13.57
C GLY A 154 -8.45 -11.10 -14.86
N ASP A 155 -8.90 -9.84 -14.89
CA ASP A 155 -8.61 -8.93 -16.01
C ASP A 155 -7.31 -8.17 -15.75
N LEU A 156 -6.20 -8.73 -16.17
CA LEU A 156 -4.87 -8.12 -16.04
C LEU A 156 -4.61 -7.03 -17.08
N SER A 157 -5.45 -6.87 -18.09
CA SER A 157 -5.29 -5.87 -19.15
C SER A 157 -5.32 -4.44 -18.65
N THR A 158 -6.00 -4.21 -17.51
CA THR A 158 -6.11 -2.91 -16.86
C THR A 158 -4.86 -2.50 -16.08
N PHE A 159 -3.90 -3.43 -15.91
CA PHE A 159 -2.62 -3.14 -15.26
C PHE A 159 -1.59 -2.74 -16.28
N ILE A 160 -1.25 -1.46 -16.33
CA ILE A 160 -0.14 -0.97 -17.16
C ILE A 160 1.15 -1.32 -16.46
N ARG A 161 1.76 -2.44 -16.84
CA ARG A 161 2.99 -2.97 -16.23
C ARG A 161 3.97 -3.41 -17.30
N VAL A 162 5.26 -3.26 -17.01
CA VAL A 162 6.32 -3.79 -17.88
C VAL A 162 6.24 -5.31 -17.99
N PRO A 163 6.67 -5.89 -19.13
CA PRO A 163 6.81 -7.33 -19.28
C PRO A 163 7.72 -7.95 -18.22
N VAL A 164 7.51 -9.23 -17.91
CA VAL A 164 8.29 -9.93 -16.88
C VAL A 164 9.79 -9.89 -17.19
N GLU A 165 10.15 -10.02 -18.45
CA GLU A 165 11.52 -10.06 -18.96
C GLU A 165 12.32 -8.77 -18.69
N GLU A 166 11.63 -7.65 -18.49
CA GLU A 166 12.30 -6.36 -18.24
C GLU A 166 12.73 -6.18 -16.77
N PHE A 167 12.05 -6.83 -15.84
CA PHE A 167 12.33 -6.68 -14.41
C PHE A 167 12.74 -7.96 -13.68
N TRP A 168 12.51 -9.14 -14.29
CA TRP A 168 12.79 -10.44 -13.68
C TRP A 168 13.93 -11.13 -14.40
N GLU A 169 14.94 -11.58 -13.65
CA GLU A 169 16.07 -12.36 -14.13
C GLU A 169 16.14 -13.70 -13.41
N GLY A 170 16.34 -14.78 -14.16
CA GLY A 170 16.37 -16.16 -13.66
C GLY A 170 15.00 -16.86 -13.72
N PRO A 171 14.89 -18.06 -13.11
CA PRO A 171 13.67 -18.87 -13.17
C PRO A 171 12.44 -18.12 -12.66
N VAL A 172 11.33 -18.20 -13.39
CA VAL A 172 10.04 -17.63 -12.98
C VAL A 172 9.49 -18.41 -11.77
N MET A 173 8.95 -17.71 -10.80
CA MET A 173 8.31 -18.27 -9.61
C MET A 173 6.80 -18.17 -9.75
N GLU A 174 6.14 -19.33 -9.94
CA GLU A 174 4.68 -19.40 -10.05
C GLU A 174 3.99 -18.73 -8.85
N GLY A 175 2.94 -17.95 -9.10
CA GLY A 175 2.19 -17.23 -8.07
C GLY A 175 2.93 -16.05 -7.40
N ILE A 176 4.23 -15.87 -7.65
CA ILE A 176 5.04 -14.79 -7.07
C ILE A 176 5.41 -13.75 -8.12
N THR A 177 5.95 -14.18 -9.26
CA THR A 177 6.47 -13.25 -10.29
C THR A 177 5.40 -12.28 -10.77
N GLU A 178 4.19 -12.75 -11.01
CA GLU A 178 3.07 -11.90 -11.42
C GLU A 178 2.67 -10.91 -10.33
N ASN A 179 2.61 -11.33 -9.07
CA ASN A 179 2.29 -10.42 -7.96
C ASN A 179 3.32 -9.32 -7.79
N VAL A 180 4.61 -9.65 -7.96
CA VAL A 180 5.68 -8.64 -7.98
C VAL A 180 5.46 -7.66 -9.12
N ARG A 181 5.10 -8.14 -10.31
CA ARG A 181 4.79 -7.31 -11.48
C ARG A 181 3.64 -6.32 -11.19
N LEU A 182 2.62 -6.75 -10.46
CA LEU A 182 1.43 -5.94 -10.15
C LEU A 182 1.64 -4.91 -9.04
N THR A 183 2.74 -4.96 -8.31
CA THR A 183 3.04 -4.04 -7.20
C THR A 183 2.93 -2.58 -7.63
N PRO A 184 2.26 -1.71 -6.85
CA PRO A 184 2.16 -0.29 -7.18
C PRO A 184 3.48 0.45 -6.96
N THR A 185 3.73 1.46 -7.79
CA THR A 185 4.86 2.38 -7.61
C THR A 185 4.46 3.81 -7.85
N ALA A 186 5.25 4.74 -7.31
CA ALA A 186 5.08 6.17 -7.58
C ALA A 186 5.15 6.43 -9.10
N CYS A 187 4.15 7.13 -9.63
CA CYS A 187 4.01 7.43 -11.06
C CYS A 187 4.12 6.19 -12.00
N ASN A 188 3.91 4.99 -11.46
CA ASN A 188 4.04 3.72 -12.19
C ASN A 188 5.40 3.50 -12.87
N ILE A 189 6.48 4.04 -12.29
CA ILE A 189 7.84 3.96 -12.87
C ILE A 189 8.50 2.58 -12.74
N GLN A 190 7.97 1.71 -11.89
CA GLN A 190 8.36 0.30 -11.74
C GLN A 190 9.89 0.10 -11.67
N PRO A 191 10.59 0.71 -10.69
CA PRO A 191 12.05 0.84 -10.69
C PRO A 191 12.79 -0.39 -10.19
N TRP A 192 12.10 -1.47 -9.87
CA TRP A 192 12.70 -2.68 -9.32
C TRP A 192 13.27 -3.58 -10.40
N LYS A 193 14.26 -4.35 -10.02
CA LYS A 193 14.75 -5.51 -10.73
C LYS A 193 14.85 -6.67 -9.75
N VAL A 194 14.32 -7.81 -10.13
CA VAL A 194 14.36 -9.04 -9.33
C VAL A 194 15.30 -10.04 -9.98
N ILE A 195 16.22 -10.57 -9.18
CA ILE A 195 17.16 -11.60 -9.61
C ILE A 195 16.87 -12.86 -8.79
N ASN A 196 16.29 -13.87 -9.41
CA ASN A 196 16.06 -15.17 -8.81
C ASN A 196 17.20 -16.11 -9.18
N LYS A 197 17.99 -16.50 -8.19
CA LYS A 197 19.16 -17.36 -8.40
C LYS A 197 18.80 -18.84 -8.31
N GLU A 198 19.54 -19.67 -9.00
CA GLU A 198 19.39 -21.12 -8.97
C GLU A 198 19.62 -21.72 -7.56
N ASP A 199 20.32 -21.02 -6.69
CA ASP A 199 20.55 -21.43 -5.29
C ASP A 199 19.39 -21.11 -4.34
N GLY A 200 18.23 -20.69 -4.88
CA GLY A 200 17.02 -20.38 -4.14
C GLY A 200 17.02 -19.01 -3.46
N ARG A 201 18.04 -18.17 -3.70
CA ARG A 201 18.09 -16.80 -3.19
C ARG A 201 17.48 -15.83 -4.19
N THR A 202 16.60 -14.96 -3.72
CA THR A 202 16.03 -13.86 -4.51
C THR A 202 16.60 -12.53 -4.03
N ARG A 203 17.01 -11.69 -4.95
CA ARG A 203 17.45 -10.30 -4.71
C ARG A 203 16.47 -9.35 -5.39
N ILE A 204 16.09 -8.30 -4.69
CA ILE A 204 15.29 -7.17 -5.20
C ILE A 204 16.12 -5.90 -5.11
#